data_dcfdd4c884611888d99fa57fbcdaf4c6
#
_entry.id   dcfdd4c884611888d99fa57fbcdaf4c6
#
_cell.length_a   1.000
_cell.length_b   1.000
_cell.length_c   1.000
_cell.angle_alpha   90.00
_cell.angle_beta   90.00
_cell.angle_gamma   90.00
#
_symmetry.space_group_name_H-M   'P 1'
#
loop_
_entity.id
_entity.type
_entity.pdbx_description
1 polymer ?
#
loop_
_entity_poly.entity_id
_entity_poly.type
_entity_poly.pdbx_seq_one_letter_code
_entity_poly.pdbx_strand_id
1 'polypeptide(L)'
;MATSNYYEVQRGKNGTTTYLFTKRLNAKHGCFPSFKDRVKKKLSALTEAEAAREALNTSNELAHLQNVCLRDGKGHAISVKDQAKAAKTWFQFVMDANVRELNLLARGRTKQSHEAKEYLQLLREAIVDGFNQRVVDNNRENYVAEWLTPFGDTLLSMLDGGGDRLMLSDALETYLKQTQRDHLPVSNKAVQDITRNINYFINLIGDKQVTQISRSDVDRYISVRLEKVKTTSVQREINSLRAAWQQCSIAHDINQQNPFSKQPIKGLGTDSNERETPSLSQTRDLIKFLEARHTRLPNSYISAIVMVAALTGSRLNEIWGVMDEDYVRPQEGTNLGVLYIRKNTRRVNLKTKNSIRPFPVLPELGHWLEALLKVRRPKNSNTASSGTLAAIKRAGFTFGNHSLRHGFKQRLIEMDTPSDTINELCGWGAQRQQDAYGFKTVTARKAEAVRKIYQLFFDNDSNVIHVEFGTPN
;
A
#
# COMPACT_ATOMS: atom_id res chain seq x y z
N MET A 1 6.79 37.97 30.48
CA MET A 1 7.03 37.87 29.04
C MET A 1 5.75 38.26 28.33
N ALA A 2 5.71 39.39 27.66
CA ALA A 2 4.51 39.84 26.96
C ALA A 2 4.25 38.93 25.75
N THR A 3 3.21 38.13 25.82
CA THR A 3 2.69 37.40 24.67
C THR A 3 2.13 38.41 23.70
N SER A 4 2.86 38.70 22.62
CA SER A 4 2.35 39.50 21.52
C SER A 4 1.16 38.74 20.91
N ASN A 5 -0.04 39.22 21.16
CA ASN A 5 -1.24 38.69 20.55
C ASN A 5 -1.15 38.95 19.03
N TYR A 6 -1.02 37.91 18.23
CA TYR A 6 -0.98 37.99 16.77
C TYR A 6 -2.37 38.22 16.14
N TYR A 7 -3.38 38.58 16.93
CA TYR A 7 -4.73 38.84 16.42
C TYR A 7 -5.33 40.13 16.98
N GLU A 8 -6.21 40.71 16.19
CA GLU A 8 -7.01 41.88 16.52
C GLU A 8 -8.47 41.43 16.71
N VAL A 9 -9.16 41.96 17.72
CA VAL A 9 -10.59 41.73 17.97
C VAL A 9 -11.37 42.87 17.33
N GLN A 10 -12.25 42.55 16.38
CA GLN A 10 -13.19 43.49 15.78
C GLN A 10 -14.60 43.22 16.25
N ARG A 11 -15.26 44.23 16.83
CA ARG A 11 -16.64 44.18 17.27
C ARG A 11 -17.53 44.85 16.23
N GLY A 12 -18.42 44.12 15.62
CA GLY A 12 -19.40 44.62 14.68
C GLY A 12 -20.52 45.40 15.37
N LYS A 13 -21.20 46.29 14.63
CA LYS A 13 -22.36 47.08 15.13
C LYS A 13 -23.51 46.18 15.66
N ASN A 14 -23.55 44.94 15.26
CA ASN A 14 -24.58 43.95 15.64
C ASN A 14 -24.09 43.02 16.78
N GLY A 15 -23.09 43.37 17.56
CA GLY A 15 -22.55 42.58 18.67
C GLY A 15 -21.71 41.37 18.23
N THR A 16 -21.52 41.12 16.93
CA THR A 16 -20.67 40.02 16.43
C THR A 16 -19.20 40.32 16.67
N THR A 17 -18.49 39.39 17.30
CA THR A 17 -17.04 39.47 17.48
C THR A 17 -16.35 38.70 16.36
N THR A 18 -15.37 39.35 15.74
CA THR A 18 -14.54 38.74 14.67
C THR A 18 -13.08 38.88 15.09
N TYR A 19 -12.34 37.78 14.95
CA TYR A 19 -10.92 37.76 15.22
C TYR A 19 -10.13 37.82 13.90
N LEU A 20 -9.13 38.68 13.85
CA LEU A 20 -8.28 38.88 12.68
C LEU A 20 -6.83 38.63 13.04
N PHE A 21 -6.23 37.63 12.41
CA PHE A 21 -4.79 37.45 12.47
C PHE A 21 -4.10 38.63 11.74
N THR A 22 -3.09 39.20 12.38
CA THR A 22 -2.30 40.29 11.79
C THR A 22 -0.83 40.07 12.11
N LYS A 23 0.01 39.91 11.10
CA LYS A 23 1.45 39.79 11.25
C LYS A 23 2.17 40.63 10.20
N ARG A 24 3.13 41.45 10.64
CA ARG A 24 4.01 42.19 9.75
C ARG A 24 5.07 41.26 9.18
N LEU A 25 5.22 41.24 7.86
CA LEU A 25 6.27 40.48 7.19
C LEU A 25 7.58 41.28 7.29
N ASN A 26 8.67 40.60 7.61
CA ASN A 26 9.97 41.27 7.62
C ASN A 26 10.48 41.38 6.17
N ALA A 27 10.46 42.58 5.61
CA ALA A 27 10.86 42.86 4.23
C ALA A 27 12.31 42.42 3.92
N LYS A 28 13.20 42.41 4.91
CA LYS A 28 14.60 41.96 4.74
C LYS A 28 14.72 40.44 4.56
N HIS A 29 13.70 39.70 4.97
CA HIS A 29 13.64 38.23 4.86
C HIS A 29 12.52 37.77 3.95
N GLY A 30 11.87 38.68 3.22
CA GLY A 30 10.75 38.36 2.36
C GLY A 30 11.15 37.48 1.17
N CYS A 31 10.95 36.18 1.27
CA CYS A 31 11.02 35.27 0.14
C CYS A 31 9.82 35.39 -0.78
N PHE A 32 8.81 36.08 -0.32
CA PHE A 32 7.56 36.17 -1.04
C PHE A 32 7.35 37.62 -1.45
N PRO A 33 7.13 37.90 -2.72
CA PRO A 33 6.66 39.21 -3.15
C PRO A 33 5.32 39.47 -2.43
N SER A 34 5.26 40.55 -1.69
CA SER A 34 4.06 40.96 -0.97
C SER A 34 3.77 42.40 -1.33
N PHE A 35 2.56 42.67 -1.76
CA PHE A 35 2.10 44.05 -1.98
C PHE A 35 1.86 44.80 -0.67
N LYS A 36 1.80 44.11 0.45
CA LYS A 36 1.52 44.67 1.77
C LYS A 36 2.53 44.18 2.79
N ASP A 37 3.03 45.09 3.60
CA ASP A 37 3.91 44.80 4.74
C ASP A 37 3.27 43.88 5.80
N ARG A 38 1.97 43.63 5.70
CA ARG A 38 1.19 43.00 6.75
C ARG A 38 0.19 42.00 6.17
N VAL A 39 0.28 40.79 6.65
CA VAL A 39 -0.72 39.71 6.37
C VAL A 39 -1.86 39.89 7.35
N LYS A 40 -3.09 39.95 6.86
CA LYS A 40 -4.33 39.96 7.64
C LYS A 40 -5.20 38.76 7.18
N LYS A 41 -5.58 37.89 8.10
CA LYS A 41 -6.46 36.73 7.84
C LYS A 41 -7.58 36.71 8.88
N LYS A 42 -8.84 36.55 8.44
CA LYS A 42 -9.96 36.33 9.34
C LYS A 42 -9.83 34.92 9.93
N LEU A 43 -9.88 34.82 11.27
CA LEU A 43 -9.84 33.53 11.97
C LEU A 43 -11.25 32.93 12.02
N SER A 44 -11.33 31.61 12.03
CA SER A 44 -12.58 30.85 12.16
C SER A 44 -13.05 30.74 13.62
N ALA A 45 -12.21 31.16 14.55
CA ALA A 45 -12.43 31.08 15.98
C ALA A 45 -13.71 31.80 16.46
N LEU A 46 -14.42 31.18 17.38
CA LEU A 46 -15.63 31.73 18.04
C LEU A 46 -15.30 32.31 19.41
N THR A 47 -14.19 31.87 20.02
CA THR A 47 -13.73 32.34 21.34
C THR A 47 -12.32 32.94 21.25
N GLU A 48 -11.96 33.74 22.24
CA GLU A 48 -10.64 34.38 22.31
C GLU A 48 -9.51 33.34 22.49
N ALA A 49 -9.77 32.27 23.22
CA ALA A 49 -8.80 31.18 23.40
C ALA A 49 -8.54 30.39 22.11
N GLU A 50 -9.58 30.14 21.31
CA GLU A 50 -9.46 29.55 19.99
C GLU A 50 -8.74 30.48 19.02
N ALA A 51 -9.05 31.79 19.06
CA ALA A 51 -8.39 32.80 18.23
C ALA A 51 -6.89 32.87 18.54
N ALA A 52 -6.50 32.84 19.81
CA ALA A 52 -5.10 32.81 20.20
C ALA A 52 -4.35 31.58 19.66
N ARG A 53 -4.99 30.40 19.73
CA ARG A 53 -4.44 29.13 19.24
C ARG A 53 -4.32 29.15 17.71
N GLU A 54 -5.37 29.54 17.00
CA GLU A 54 -5.40 29.61 15.54
C GLU A 54 -4.39 30.65 15.04
N ALA A 55 -4.27 31.80 15.68
CA ALA A 55 -3.29 32.84 15.35
C ALA A 55 -1.85 32.35 15.55
N LEU A 56 -1.59 31.60 16.62
CA LEU A 56 -0.27 31.03 16.87
C LEU A 56 0.10 29.99 15.79
N ASN A 57 -0.83 29.10 15.45
CA ASN A 57 -0.62 28.12 14.40
C ASN A 57 -0.36 28.80 13.05
N THR A 58 -1.17 29.79 12.69
CA THR A 58 -0.99 30.59 11.47
C THR A 58 0.36 31.32 11.46
N SER A 59 0.79 31.85 12.60
CA SER A 59 2.11 32.49 12.75
C SER A 59 3.26 31.51 12.56
N ASN A 60 3.13 30.27 13.07
CA ASN A 60 4.14 29.22 12.94
C ASN A 60 4.21 28.71 11.51
N GLU A 61 3.08 28.51 10.83
CA GLU A 61 3.02 28.17 9.42
C GLU A 61 3.71 29.23 8.56
N LEU A 62 3.42 30.49 8.79
CA LEU A 62 4.05 31.61 8.08
C LEU A 62 5.56 31.67 8.33
N ALA A 63 6.00 31.43 9.57
CA ALA A 63 7.43 31.35 9.90
C ALA A 63 8.11 30.15 9.23
N HIS A 64 7.42 29.01 9.17
CA HIS A 64 7.91 27.82 8.44
C HIS A 64 8.07 28.12 6.96
N LEU A 65 7.08 28.74 6.32
CA LEU A 65 7.13 29.16 4.93
C LEU A 65 8.30 30.11 4.65
N GLN A 66 8.50 31.11 5.52
CA GLN A 66 9.64 32.01 5.41
C GLN A 66 10.98 31.28 5.54
N ASN A 67 11.09 30.34 6.48
CA ASN A 67 12.30 29.51 6.66
C ASN A 67 12.58 28.58 5.48
N VAL A 68 11.56 28.03 4.86
CA VAL A 68 11.67 27.17 3.65
C VAL A 68 12.30 27.98 2.50
N CYS A 69 11.97 29.27 2.40
CA CYS A 69 12.55 30.14 1.38
C CYS A 69 13.92 30.76 1.75
N LEU A 70 14.21 30.84 3.06
CA LEU A 70 15.44 31.49 3.55
C LEU A 70 16.61 30.54 3.72
N ARG A 71 16.42 29.23 3.58
CA ARG A 71 17.53 28.27 3.60
C ARG A 71 18.37 28.43 2.34
N ASP A 72 19.20 29.44 2.41
CA ASP A 72 20.31 29.64 1.52
C ASP A 72 21.26 28.45 1.57
N GLY A 73 21.67 28.02 0.47
CA GLY A 73 22.89 27.38 0.02
C GLY A 73 23.78 26.56 0.94
N LYS A 74 23.38 26.20 2.15
CA LYS A 74 24.11 25.27 3.03
C LYS A 74 23.37 23.94 3.17
N GLY A 75 23.23 23.24 2.06
CA GLY A 75 23.39 21.80 2.11
C GLY A 75 22.16 20.92 2.37
N HIS A 76 20.91 21.41 2.41
CA HIS A 76 19.76 20.49 2.47
C HIS A 76 18.76 20.91 1.38
N ALA A 77 18.74 20.19 0.29
CA ALA A 77 17.75 20.34 -0.77
C ALA A 77 16.34 20.11 -0.20
N ILE A 78 15.54 21.17 -0.17
CA ILE A 78 14.12 21.05 0.17
C ILE A 78 13.46 20.27 -0.97
N SER A 79 12.66 19.26 -0.65
CA SER A 79 12.01 18.47 -1.66
C SER A 79 11.08 19.33 -2.53
N VAL A 80 10.94 18.97 -3.82
CA VAL A 80 9.98 19.62 -4.74
C VAL A 80 8.57 19.65 -4.14
N LYS A 81 8.20 18.60 -3.40
CA LYS A 81 6.92 18.51 -2.69
C LYS A 81 6.76 19.55 -1.60
N ASP A 82 7.79 19.79 -0.79
CA ASP A 82 7.73 20.78 0.27
C ASP A 82 7.69 22.21 -0.29
N GLN A 83 8.39 22.44 -1.40
CA GLN A 83 8.32 23.71 -2.13
C GLN A 83 6.92 23.96 -2.71
N ALA A 84 6.30 22.96 -3.36
CA ALA A 84 4.95 23.05 -3.89
C ALA A 84 3.92 23.26 -2.77
N LYS A 85 4.05 22.55 -1.64
CA LYS A 85 3.20 22.75 -0.47
C LYS A 85 3.36 24.16 0.12
N ALA A 86 4.58 24.66 0.21
CA ALA A 86 4.84 26.03 0.66
C ALA A 86 4.23 27.05 -0.27
N ALA A 87 4.32 26.85 -1.61
CA ALA A 87 3.70 27.72 -2.60
C ALA A 87 2.17 27.77 -2.46
N LYS A 88 1.52 26.62 -2.30
CA LYS A 88 0.06 26.53 -2.09
C LYS A 88 -0.37 27.27 -0.83
N THR A 89 0.31 27.02 0.28
CA THR A 89 0.01 27.70 1.55
C THR A 89 0.23 29.19 1.44
N TRP A 90 1.31 29.62 0.78
CA TRP A 90 1.57 31.04 0.53
C TRP A 90 0.49 31.69 -0.35
N PHE A 91 0.12 31.05 -1.45
CA PHE A 91 -0.95 31.52 -2.32
C PHE A 91 -2.25 31.72 -1.53
N GLN A 92 -2.63 30.74 -0.69
CA GLN A 92 -3.81 30.84 0.16
C GLN A 92 -3.71 32.03 1.13
N PHE A 93 -2.55 32.27 1.75
CA PHE A 93 -2.34 33.44 2.59
C PHE A 93 -2.52 34.78 1.83
N VAL A 94 -1.98 34.85 0.62
CA VAL A 94 -2.12 36.05 -0.22
C VAL A 94 -3.60 36.24 -0.61
N MET A 95 -4.29 35.20 -0.99
CA MET A 95 -5.72 35.24 -1.35
C MET A 95 -6.58 35.63 -0.15
N ASP A 96 -6.37 35.00 1.01
CA ASP A 96 -7.11 35.33 2.24
C ASP A 96 -6.85 36.75 2.74
N ALA A 97 -5.61 37.23 2.60
CA ALA A 97 -5.24 38.59 2.97
C ALA A 97 -5.93 39.64 2.09
N ASN A 98 -6.25 39.29 0.85
CA ASN A 98 -6.85 40.19 -0.13
C ASN A 98 -8.32 39.83 -0.44
N VAL A 99 -8.92 38.92 0.34
CA VAL A 99 -10.34 38.45 0.14
C VAL A 99 -11.30 39.64 0.07
N ARG A 100 -11.08 40.72 0.81
CA ARG A 100 -11.96 41.92 0.77
C ARG A 100 -11.92 42.57 -0.60
N GLU A 101 -10.72 42.77 -1.16
CA GLU A 101 -10.55 43.34 -2.50
C GLU A 101 -11.08 42.34 -3.56
N LEU A 102 -10.76 41.07 -3.46
CA LEU A 102 -11.24 40.05 -4.38
C LEU A 102 -12.73 39.83 -4.30
N ASN A 103 -13.35 39.86 -3.11
CA ASN A 103 -14.81 39.77 -2.97
C ASN A 103 -15.53 41.05 -3.46
N LEU A 104 -14.94 42.22 -3.33
CA LEU A 104 -15.45 43.42 -3.96
C LEU A 104 -15.43 43.31 -5.49
N LEU A 105 -14.38 42.67 -6.04
CA LEU A 105 -14.22 42.41 -7.46
C LEU A 105 -15.19 41.29 -7.95
N ALA A 106 -15.42 40.26 -7.17
CA ALA A 106 -16.33 39.14 -7.51
C ALA A 106 -17.82 39.53 -7.42
N ARG A 107 -18.17 40.50 -6.61
CA ARG A 107 -19.58 40.96 -6.43
C ARG A 107 -20.05 41.98 -7.45
N GLY A 108 -19.19 42.44 -8.32
CA GLY A 108 -19.51 43.58 -9.17
C GLY A 108 -19.51 43.32 -10.66
N ARG A 109 -20.12 44.22 -11.32
CA ARG A 109 -20.38 44.34 -12.75
C ARG A 109 -19.10 44.29 -13.61
N THR A 110 -19.23 44.12 -14.92
CA THR A 110 -18.20 43.95 -15.96
C THR A 110 -16.89 44.77 -15.84
N LYS A 111 -16.89 45.94 -15.26
CA LYS A 111 -15.70 46.76 -14.99
C LYS A 111 -14.76 46.10 -13.95
N GLN A 112 -15.32 45.47 -12.93
CA GLN A 112 -14.57 44.90 -11.81
C GLN A 112 -13.88 43.58 -12.17
N SER A 113 -14.35 42.86 -13.21
CA SER A 113 -13.63 41.67 -13.71
C SER A 113 -12.34 42.04 -14.45
N HIS A 114 -12.24 43.24 -14.97
CA HIS A 114 -11.01 43.76 -15.60
C HIS A 114 -9.99 44.15 -14.53
N GLU A 115 -10.41 44.87 -13.48
CA GLU A 115 -9.58 45.21 -12.32
C GLU A 115 -9.05 43.98 -11.58
N ALA A 116 -9.86 42.90 -11.48
CA ALA A 116 -9.40 41.61 -10.92
C ALA A 116 -8.30 40.97 -11.77
N LYS A 117 -8.45 40.97 -13.10
CA LYS A 117 -7.42 40.47 -14.01
C LYS A 117 -6.14 41.31 -13.94
N GLU A 118 -6.28 42.59 -13.90
CA GLU A 118 -5.16 43.53 -13.75
C GLU A 118 -4.44 43.32 -12.42
N TYR A 119 -5.17 43.13 -11.32
CA TYR A 119 -4.60 42.83 -10.02
C TYR A 119 -3.83 41.46 -10.02
N LEU A 120 -4.40 40.45 -10.60
CA LEU A 120 -3.73 39.14 -10.74
C LEU A 120 -2.49 39.23 -11.63
N GLN A 121 -2.52 40.04 -12.67
CA GLN A 121 -1.37 40.32 -13.51
C GLN A 121 -0.24 41.03 -12.75
N LEU A 122 -0.57 42.09 -11.96
CA LEU A 122 0.40 42.78 -11.11
C LEU A 122 0.98 41.85 -10.05
N LEU A 123 0.16 40.93 -9.47
CA LEU A 123 0.65 39.94 -8.52
C LEU A 123 1.63 38.97 -9.19
N ARG A 124 1.32 38.53 -10.43
CA ARG A 124 2.19 37.69 -11.22
C ARG A 124 3.55 38.34 -11.50
N GLU A 125 3.51 39.57 -11.96
CA GLU A 125 4.72 40.39 -12.25
C GLU A 125 5.58 40.55 -10.99
N ALA A 126 4.98 40.88 -9.86
CA ALA A 126 5.68 41.02 -8.60
C ALA A 126 6.30 39.70 -8.09
N ILE A 127 5.67 38.57 -8.35
CA ILE A 127 6.23 37.23 -8.06
C ILE A 127 7.46 37.00 -8.94
N VAL A 128 7.33 37.22 -10.25
CA VAL A 128 8.43 37.04 -11.22
C VAL A 128 9.60 37.95 -10.89
N ASP A 129 9.36 39.22 -10.64
CA ASP A 129 10.40 40.21 -10.30
C ASP A 129 11.07 39.90 -8.97
N GLY A 130 10.29 39.50 -7.97
CA GLY A 130 10.81 39.08 -6.67
C GLY A 130 11.70 37.85 -6.74
N PHE A 131 11.47 36.93 -7.66
CA PHE A 131 12.35 35.80 -7.94
C PHE A 131 13.60 36.22 -8.69
N ASN A 132 13.47 37.05 -9.75
CA ASN A 132 14.57 37.54 -10.56
C ASN A 132 15.56 38.35 -9.74
N GLN A 133 15.08 39.28 -8.90
CA GLN A 133 15.94 40.13 -8.07
C GLN A 133 16.80 39.33 -7.08
N ARG A 134 16.34 38.19 -6.60
CA ARG A 134 17.09 37.29 -5.72
C ARG A 134 18.18 36.51 -6.41
N VAL A 135 17.95 36.12 -7.64
CA VAL A 135 18.94 35.44 -8.48
C VAL A 135 20.14 36.38 -8.68
N VAL A 136 19.86 37.69 -8.90
CA VAL A 136 20.88 38.71 -9.07
C VAL A 136 21.61 39.04 -7.75
N ASP A 137 20.88 39.20 -6.64
CA ASP A 137 21.44 39.64 -5.35
C ASP A 137 22.37 38.60 -4.68
N ASN A 138 22.23 37.30 -5.03
CA ASN A 138 23.02 36.23 -4.41
C ASN A 138 24.26 35.81 -5.21
N ASN A 139 24.55 36.40 -6.37
CA ASN A 139 25.70 36.07 -7.24
C ASN A 139 25.86 34.55 -7.48
N ARG A 140 24.76 33.76 -7.45
CA ARG A 140 24.70 32.33 -7.60
C ARG A 140 23.63 31.95 -8.62
N GLU A 141 23.74 32.51 -9.82
CA GLU A 141 22.71 32.47 -10.85
C GLU A 141 22.13 31.07 -11.15
N ASN A 142 22.96 30.02 -11.20
CA ASN A 142 22.49 28.69 -11.59
C ASN A 142 21.88 27.91 -10.44
N TYR A 143 22.35 28.05 -9.21
CA TYR A 143 21.94 27.26 -8.07
C TYR A 143 20.60 27.71 -7.48
N VAL A 144 20.36 29.00 -7.48
CA VAL A 144 19.13 29.62 -6.95
C VAL A 144 17.97 29.46 -7.93
N ALA A 145 18.23 29.51 -9.24
CA ALA A 145 17.22 29.32 -10.27
C ALA A 145 16.62 27.88 -10.25
N GLU A 146 17.47 26.85 -10.19
CA GLU A 146 17.00 25.46 -10.07
C GLU A 146 16.20 25.21 -8.79
N TRP A 147 16.51 25.92 -7.74
CA TRP A 147 15.95 25.68 -6.41
C TRP A 147 14.61 26.39 -6.18
N LEU A 148 14.43 27.58 -6.77
CA LEU A 148 13.20 28.38 -6.65
C LEU A 148 12.18 28.07 -7.75
N THR A 149 12.59 27.48 -8.86
CA THR A 149 11.73 27.18 -10.00
C THR A 149 10.47 26.39 -9.63
N PRO A 150 10.52 25.28 -8.86
CA PRO A 150 9.32 24.53 -8.51
C PRO A 150 8.32 25.31 -7.66
N PHE A 151 8.80 26.18 -6.80
CA PHE A 151 7.94 27.06 -5.99
C PHE A 151 7.29 28.15 -6.86
N GLY A 152 8.11 28.87 -7.63
CA GLY A 152 7.65 29.91 -8.55
C GLY A 152 6.69 29.39 -9.61
N ASP A 153 7.01 28.26 -10.22
CA ASP A 153 6.16 27.59 -11.20
C ASP A 153 4.81 27.21 -10.64
N THR A 154 4.78 26.72 -9.39
CA THR A 154 3.52 26.37 -8.71
C THR A 154 2.67 27.62 -8.48
N LEU A 155 3.26 28.70 -7.98
CA LEU A 155 2.56 29.97 -7.76
C LEU A 155 2.01 30.57 -9.07
N LEU A 156 2.82 30.62 -10.12
CA LEU A 156 2.39 31.13 -11.42
C LEU A 156 1.26 30.27 -12.01
N SER A 157 1.35 28.96 -11.91
CA SER A 157 0.28 28.06 -12.35
C SER A 157 -1.04 28.31 -11.61
N MET A 158 -0.99 28.57 -10.31
CA MET A 158 -2.20 28.86 -9.52
C MET A 158 -2.81 30.23 -9.91
N LEU A 159 -1.97 31.23 -10.21
CA LEU A 159 -2.43 32.55 -10.69
C LEU A 159 -3.05 32.49 -12.09
N ASP A 160 -2.53 31.63 -12.96
CA ASP A 160 -3.05 31.44 -14.32
C ASP A 160 -4.35 30.61 -14.37
N GLY A 161 -4.95 30.33 -13.20
CA GLY A 161 -6.16 29.49 -13.10
C GLY A 161 -5.89 28.02 -13.41
N GLY A 162 -4.61 27.63 -13.48
CA GLY A 162 -4.19 26.25 -13.56
C GLY A 162 -4.48 25.59 -12.21
N GLY A 163 -5.34 24.57 -12.24
CA GLY A 163 -5.63 23.72 -11.07
C GLY A 163 -4.33 23.18 -10.46
N ASP A 164 -4.44 22.70 -9.24
CA ASP A 164 -3.37 22.05 -8.50
C ASP A 164 -2.53 21.16 -9.42
N ARG A 165 -1.24 21.45 -9.56
CA ARG A 165 -0.33 20.56 -10.28
C ARG A 165 -0.23 19.24 -9.51
N LEU A 166 -0.94 18.25 -9.99
CA LEU A 166 -0.98 16.92 -9.36
C LEU A 166 0.39 16.26 -9.53
N MET A 167 1.16 16.18 -8.44
CA MET A 167 2.46 15.54 -8.42
C MET A 167 2.32 14.03 -8.23
N LEU A 168 3.32 13.27 -8.62
CA LEU A 168 3.32 11.81 -8.41
C LEU A 168 3.20 11.44 -6.92
N SER A 169 3.76 12.25 -6.04
CA SER A 169 3.58 12.09 -4.59
C SER A 169 2.12 12.25 -4.14
N ASP A 170 1.33 13.08 -4.81
CA ASP A 170 -0.10 13.26 -4.53
C ASP A 170 -0.92 12.07 -5.06
N ALA A 171 -0.39 11.37 -6.07
CA ALA A 171 -1.00 10.15 -6.60
C ALA A 171 -1.14 9.04 -5.57
N LEU A 172 -0.24 8.98 -4.58
CA LEU A 172 -0.34 8.02 -3.48
C LEU A 172 -1.59 8.29 -2.63
N GLU A 173 -1.79 9.54 -2.23
CA GLU A 173 -2.95 9.93 -1.42
C GLU A 173 -4.26 9.68 -2.17
N THR A 174 -4.33 10.12 -3.43
CA THR A 174 -5.47 9.86 -4.31
C THR A 174 -5.75 8.37 -4.45
N TYR A 175 -4.73 7.55 -4.68
CA TYR A 175 -4.87 6.10 -4.78
C TYR A 175 -5.42 5.47 -3.49
N LEU A 176 -4.88 5.85 -2.34
CA LEU A 176 -5.33 5.31 -1.04
C LEU A 176 -6.79 5.70 -0.78
N LYS A 177 -7.17 6.93 -1.06
CA LYS A 177 -8.54 7.42 -0.92
C LYS A 177 -9.50 6.71 -1.87
N GLN A 178 -9.20 6.64 -3.16
CA GLN A 178 -10.04 5.98 -4.16
C GLN A 178 -10.20 4.47 -3.91
N THR A 179 -9.18 3.83 -3.34
CA THR A 179 -9.24 2.41 -2.98
C THR A 179 -9.74 2.15 -1.55
N GLN A 180 -10.25 3.19 -0.87
CA GLN A 180 -10.72 3.12 0.52
C GLN A 180 -9.67 2.52 1.48
N ARG A 181 -8.42 2.95 1.33
CA ARG A 181 -7.28 2.50 2.15
C ARG A 181 -6.64 3.62 2.97
N ASP A 182 -7.13 4.83 2.84
CA ASP A 182 -6.69 6.02 3.58
C ASP A 182 -6.88 5.87 5.09
N HIS A 183 -7.89 5.10 5.54
CA HIS A 183 -8.11 4.77 6.94
C HIS A 183 -7.18 3.67 7.49
N LEU A 184 -6.41 2.99 6.62
CA LEU A 184 -5.50 1.94 7.05
C LEU A 184 -4.21 2.54 7.63
N PRO A 185 -3.67 1.96 8.71
CA PRO A 185 -2.41 2.44 9.28
C PRO A 185 -1.25 2.28 8.28
N VAL A 186 -0.26 3.14 8.38
CA VAL A 186 0.96 3.09 7.55
C VAL A 186 1.67 1.73 7.65
N SER A 187 1.51 1.03 8.78
CA SER A 187 2.02 -0.33 8.97
C SER A 187 1.28 -1.40 8.15
N ASN A 188 0.14 -1.07 7.53
CA ASN A 188 -0.57 -2.01 6.67
C ASN A 188 0.29 -2.35 5.43
N LYS A 189 0.42 -3.65 5.15
CA LYS A 189 1.29 -4.13 4.05
C LYS A 189 0.91 -3.56 2.69
N ALA A 190 -0.37 -3.41 2.40
CA ALA A 190 -0.81 -2.87 1.11
C ALA A 190 -0.46 -1.39 0.96
N VAL A 191 -0.56 -0.62 2.05
CA VAL A 191 -0.11 0.79 2.09
C VAL A 191 1.40 0.87 1.95
N GLN A 192 2.15 0.04 2.70
CA GLN A 192 3.61 -0.01 2.61
C GLN A 192 4.11 -0.35 1.20
N ASP A 193 3.50 -1.35 0.56
CA ASP A 193 3.94 -1.81 -0.76
C ASP A 193 3.74 -0.73 -1.83
N ILE A 194 2.58 -0.05 -1.86
CA ILE A 194 2.34 1.03 -2.83
C ILE A 194 3.20 2.27 -2.53
N THR A 195 3.33 2.65 -1.26
CA THR A 195 4.19 3.78 -0.84
C THR A 195 5.64 3.53 -1.24
N ARG A 196 6.16 2.33 -0.99
CA ARG A 196 7.52 1.95 -1.36
C ARG A 196 7.73 2.03 -2.88
N ASN A 197 6.78 1.53 -3.68
CA ASN A 197 6.91 1.50 -5.14
C ASN A 197 6.87 2.90 -5.73
N ILE A 198 5.98 3.77 -5.24
CA ILE A 198 5.94 5.18 -5.65
C ILE A 198 7.23 5.90 -5.25
N ASN A 199 7.72 5.71 -4.02
CA ASN A 199 8.96 6.33 -3.56
C ASN A 199 10.18 5.85 -4.35
N TYR A 200 10.24 4.57 -4.75
CA TYR A 200 11.31 4.09 -5.64
C TYR A 200 11.30 4.79 -6.99
N PHE A 201 10.12 5.01 -7.55
CA PHE A 201 9.98 5.72 -8.82
C PHE A 201 10.37 7.19 -8.65
N ILE A 202 9.86 7.89 -7.63
CA ILE A 202 10.19 9.28 -7.33
C ILE A 202 11.70 9.48 -7.12
N ASN A 203 12.34 8.58 -6.38
CA ASN A 203 13.78 8.67 -6.10
C ASN A 203 14.66 8.54 -7.35
N LEU A 204 14.15 7.86 -8.39
CA LEU A 204 14.90 7.64 -9.63
C LEU A 204 14.62 8.70 -10.69
N ILE A 205 13.36 9.13 -10.82
CA ILE A 205 12.89 9.99 -11.91
C ILE A 205 12.68 11.44 -11.46
N GLY A 206 12.57 11.66 -10.15
CA GLY A 206 12.10 12.89 -9.53
C GLY A 206 10.59 12.87 -9.30
N ASP A 207 10.12 13.76 -8.43
CA ASP A 207 8.68 13.97 -8.21
C ASP A 207 8.14 14.87 -9.33
N LYS A 208 7.65 14.26 -10.39
CA LYS A 208 7.09 14.94 -11.56
C LYS A 208 5.58 15.08 -11.45
N GLN A 209 5.03 16.00 -12.23
CA GLN A 209 3.58 16.05 -12.45
C GLN A 209 3.12 14.72 -13.08
N VAL A 210 1.97 14.23 -12.63
CA VAL A 210 1.39 12.97 -13.12
C VAL A 210 1.26 12.97 -14.65
N THR A 211 0.93 14.13 -15.24
CA THR A 211 0.81 14.33 -16.69
C THR A 211 2.14 14.42 -17.44
N GLN A 212 3.25 14.66 -16.74
CA GLN A 212 4.59 14.76 -17.34
C GLN A 212 5.38 13.45 -17.28
N ILE A 213 4.82 12.40 -16.68
CA ILE A 213 5.45 11.08 -16.64
C ILE A 213 5.40 10.48 -18.06
N SER A 214 6.57 10.23 -18.63
CA SER A 214 6.72 9.66 -19.96
C SER A 214 6.96 8.15 -19.93
N ARG A 215 6.76 7.48 -21.07
CA ARG A 215 7.17 6.06 -21.24
C ARG A 215 8.67 5.88 -21.02
N SER A 216 9.49 6.82 -21.45
CA SER A 216 10.94 6.80 -21.24
C SER A 216 11.32 6.79 -19.76
N ASP A 217 10.58 7.53 -18.91
CA ASP A 217 10.77 7.48 -17.47
C ASP A 217 10.49 6.06 -16.90
N VAL A 218 9.43 5.42 -17.42
CA VAL A 218 9.07 4.06 -16.98
C VAL A 218 10.10 3.04 -17.47
N ASP A 219 10.59 3.15 -18.70
CA ASP A 219 11.63 2.28 -19.26
C ASP A 219 12.93 2.40 -18.46
N ARG A 220 13.33 3.62 -18.11
CA ARG A 220 14.49 3.87 -17.23
C ARG A 220 14.31 3.21 -15.87
N TYR A 221 13.12 3.33 -15.28
CA TYR A 221 12.80 2.67 -14.01
C TYR A 221 12.91 1.14 -14.13
N ILE A 222 12.30 0.54 -15.15
CA ILE A 222 12.36 -0.90 -15.40
C ILE A 222 13.82 -1.36 -15.51
N SER A 223 14.63 -0.68 -16.30
CA SER A 223 16.04 -1.04 -16.51
C SER A 223 16.83 -1.07 -15.21
N VAL A 224 16.74 -0.01 -14.40
CA VAL A 224 17.44 0.07 -13.11
C VAL A 224 16.92 -0.95 -12.10
N ARG A 225 15.62 -1.25 -12.12
CA ARG A 225 15.04 -2.24 -11.20
C ARG A 225 15.41 -3.67 -11.55
N LEU A 226 15.53 -4.00 -12.85
CA LEU A 226 15.94 -5.33 -13.33
C LEU A 226 17.36 -5.70 -12.87
N GLU A 227 18.23 -4.73 -12.63
CA GLU A 227 19.57 -5.00 -12.05
C GLU A 227 19.51 -5.48 -10.60
N LYS A 228 18.42 -5.17 -9.87
CA LYS A 228 18.31 -5.38 -8.41
C LYS A 228 17.33 -6.46 -8.01
N VAL A 229 16.29 -6.68 -8.81
CA VAL A 229 15.19 -7.60 -8.47
C VAL A 229 14.72 -8.38 -9.69
N LYS A 230 14.06 -9.52 -9.45
CA LYS A 230 13.52 -10.40 -10.49
C LYS A 230 12.48 -9.71 -11.36
N THR A 231 12.40 -10.11 -12.63
CA THR A 231 11.45 -9.60 -13.62
C THR A 231 10.01 -9.61 -13.13
N THR A 232 9.58 -10.67 -12.43
CA THR A 232 8.24 -10.77 -11.85
C THR A 232 8.00 -9.79 -10.69
N SER A 233 9.05 -9.34 -10.00
CA SER A 233 8.96 -8.30 -8.96
C SER A 233 8.80 -6.93 -9.61
N VAL A 234 9.59 -6.64 -10.65
CA VAL A 234 9.45 -5.40 -11.45
C VAL A 234 8.04 -5.30 -12.03
N GLN A 235 7.49 -6.40 -12.58
CA GLN A 235 6.11 -6.41 -13.10
C GLN A 235 5.08 -6.04 -12.03
N ARG A 236 5.27 -6.49 -10.77
CA ARG A 236 4.37 -6.13 -9.66
C ARG A 236 4.49 -4.65 -9.29
N GLU A 237 5.72 -4.11 -9.29
CA GLU A 237 5.95 -2.68 -9.05
C GLU A 237 5.26 -1.84 -10.12
N ILE A 238 5.45 -2.15 -11.41
CA ILE A 238 4.80 -1.48 -12.54
C ILE A 238 3.26 -1.58 -12.45
N ASN A 239 2.72 -2.75 -12.08
CA ASN A 239 1.28 -2.91 -11.90
C ASN A 239 0.74 -2.00 -10.78
N SER A 240 1.49 -1.80 -9.70
CA SER A 240 1.12 -0.89 -8.62
C SER A 240 1.14 0.57 -9.07
N LEU A 241 2.20 0.99 -9.77
CA LEU A 241 2.33 2.35 -10.32
C LEU A 241 1.25 2.63 -11.36
N ARG A 242 0.96 1.65 -12.24
CA ARG A 242 -0.14 1.73 -13.20
C ARG A 242 -1.49 1.95 -12.53
N ALA A 243 -1.76 1.21 -11.44
CA ALA A 243 -3.00 1.35 -10.69
C ALA A 243 -3.11 2.71 -10.01
N ALA A 244 -2.03 3.22 -9.41
CA ALA A 244 -2.00 4.54 -8.77
C ALA A 244 -2.25 5.65 -9.80
N TRP A 245 -1.54 5.62 -10.93
CA TRP A 245 -1.73 6.57 -12.01
C TRP A 245 -3.17 6.54 -12.57
N GLN A 246 -3.73 5.33 -12.76
CA GLN A 246 -5.09 5.17 -13.27
C GLN A 246 -6.14 5.78 -12.32
N GLN A 247 -5.99 5.59 -11.02
CA GLN A 247 -6.91 6.19 -10.04
C GLN A 247 -6.79 7.72 -10.02
N CYS A 248 -5.58 8.25 -10.17
CA CYS A 248 -5.36 9.68 -10.35
C CYS A 248 -6.02 10.22 -11.62
N SER A 249 -5.83 9.53 -12.73
CA SER A 249 -6.43 9.90 -14.02
C SER A 249 -7.94 10.01 -13.93
N ILE A 250 -8.59 9.05 -13.26
CA ILE A 250 -10.05 9.07 -13.05
C ILE A 250 -10.47 10.18 -12.09
N ALA A 251 -9.75 10.35 -10.96
CA ALA A 251 -10.12 11.31 -9.93
C ALA A 251 -9.95 12.78 -10.36
N HIS A 252 -9.08 13.04 -11.34
CA HIS A 252 -8.72 14.39 -11.78
C HIS A 252 -8.94 14.61 -13.28
N ASP A 253 -9.77 13.78 -13.93
CA ASP A 253 -10.17 13.89 -15.35
C ASP A 253 -8.97 14.04 -16.31
N ILE A 254 -7.85 13.33 -16.03
CA ILE A 254 -6.66 13.37 -16.87
C ILE A 254 -6.89 12.57 -18.14
N ASN A 255 -7.06 13.25 -19.25
CA ASN A 255 -7.24 12.63 -20.58
C ASN A 255 -5.89 12.33 -21.24
N GLN A 256 -5.13 11.42 -20.65
CA GLN A 256 -3.82 10.98 -21.16
C GLN A 256 -3.68 9.46 -21.04
N GLN A 257 -2.99 8.85 -22.00
CA GLN A 257 -2.69 7.43 -21.92
C GLN A 257 -1.75 7.14 -20.75
N ASN A 258 -2.13 6.13 -19.92
CA ASN A 258 -1.33 5.72 -18.79
C ASN A 258 0.06 5.23 -19.21
N PRO A 259 1.16 5.91 -18.84
CA PRO A 259 2.51 5.60 -19.28
C PRO A 259 3.00 4.22 -18.78
N PHE A 260 2.42 3.70 -17.70
CA PHE A 260 2.74 2.38 -17.14
C PHE A 260 1.99 1.23 -17.84
N SER A 261 1.10 1.52 -18.80
CA SER A 261 0.34 0.51 -19.50
C SER A 261 1.15 -0.13 -20.63
N LYS A 262 0.99 -1.47 -20.77
CA LYS A 262 1.62 -2.25 -21.84
C LYS A 262 3.15 -2.07 -21.91
N GLN A 263 3.80 -1.94 -20.76
CA GLN A 263 5.26 -1.88 -20.69
C GLN A 263 5.83 -3.30 -20.83
N PRO A 264 6.66 -3.56 -21.85
CA PRO A 264 7.29 -4.86 -22.00
C PRO A 264 8.43 -5.01 -20.98
N ILE A 265 8.48 -6.16 -20.33
CA ILE A 265 9.62 -6.56 -19.48
C ILE A 265 10.30 -7.72 -20.20
N LYS A 266 11.51 -7.48 -20.71
CA LYS A 266 12.29 -8.50 -21.41
C LYS A 266 12.55 -9.68 -20.48
N GLY A 267 12.28 -10.89 -20.96
CA GLY A 267 12.50 -12.12 -20.17
C GLY A 267 11.57 -12.26 -18.97
N LEU A 268 10.35 -11.72 -19.01
CA LEU A 268 9.42 -11.82 -17.90
C LEU A 268 9.18 -13.26 -17.48
N GLY A 269 9.54 -13.59 -16.24
CA GLY A 269 9.36 -14.91 -15.63
C GLY A 269 10.53 -15.87 -15.84
N THR A 270 11.48 -15.60 -16.73
CA THR A 270 12.62 -16.51 -17.02
C THR A 270 13.59 -16.64 -15.83
N ASP A 271 13.64 -15.62 -14.97
CA ASP A 271 14.43 -15.60 -13.73
C ASP A 271 13.63 -16.07 -12.50
N SER A 272 12.42 -16.59 -12.72
CA SER A 272 11.61 -17.15 -11.64
C SER A 272 12.18 -18.50 -11.23
N ASN A 273 12.39 -18.70 -9.92
CA ASN A 273 12.71 -20.04 -9.45
C ASN A 273 11.46 -20.91 -9.61
N GLU A 274 11.63 -22.03 -10.28
CA GLU A 274 10.63 -23.10 -10.20
C GLU A 274 10.45 -23.50 -8.75
N ARG A 275 9.20 -23.62 -8.36
CA ARG A 275 8.89 -24.07 -7.00
C ARG A 275 8.97 -25.57 -6.97
N GLU A 276 9.93 -26.10 -6.25
CA GLU A 276 10.02 -27.51 -6.01
C GLU A 276 8.69 -28.04 -5.42
N THR A 277 8.11 -29.02 -6.07
CA THR A 277 6.95 -29.76 -5.56
C THR A 277 7.49 -31.01 -4.88
N PRO A 278 7.23 -31.22 -3.58
CA PRO A 278 7.77 -32.39 -2.87
C PRO A 278 7.26 -33.67 -3.49
N SER A 279 8.17 -34.62 -3.69
CA SER A 279 7.83 -35.99 -4.08
C SER A 279 7.06 -36.72 -2.96
N LEU A 280 6.49 -37.86 -3.26
CA LEU A 280 5.84 -38.69 -2.25
C LEU A 280 6.82 -39.14 -1.17
N SER A 281 8.02 -39.58 -1.56
CA SER A 281 9.10 -39.93 -0.63
C SER A 281 9.48 -38.76 0.27
N GLN A 282 9.77 -37.58 -0.29
CA GLN A 282 10.06 -36.39 0.48
C GLN A 282 8.94 -36.00 1.45
N THR A 283 7.68 -36.19 1.05
CA THR A 283 6.54 -35.92 1.92
C THR A 283 6.48 -36.90 3.09
N ARG A 284 6.70 -38.19 2.85
CA ARG A 284 6.79 -39.24 3.88
C ARG A 284 7.95 -38.95 4.86
N ASP A 285 9.12 -38.62 4.35
CA ASP A 285 10.30 -38.33 5.17
C ASP A 285 10.07 -37.08 6.04
N LEU A 286 9.42 -36.08 5.48
CA LEU A 286 9.02 -34.88 6.25
C LEU A 286 8.02 -35.25 7.36
N ILE A 287 7.02 -36.08 7.09
CA ILE A 287 6.05 -36.57 8.07
C ILE A 287 6.77 -37.27 9.22
N LYS A 288 7.65 -38.24 8.94
CA LYS A 288 8.47 -38.94 9.95
C LYS A 288 9.30 -37.98 10.79
N PHE A 289 9.95 -37.00 10.14
CA PHE A 289 10.70 -35.96 10.86
C PHE A 289 9.81 -35.12 11.80
N LEU A 290 8.61 -34.76 11.35
CA LEU A 290 7.68 -33.96 12.15
C LEU A 290 7.10 -34.72 13.33
N GLU A 291 6.84 -36.01 13.20
CA GLU A 291 6.42 -36.93 14.28
C GLU A 291 7.52 -37.01 15.34
N ALA A 292 8.73 -37.36 14.92
CA ALA A 292 9.89 -37.44 15.82
C ALA A 292 10.17 -36.09 16.51
N ARG A 293 9.98 -35.00 15.78
CA ARG A 293 10.11 -33.66 16.34
C ARG A 293 8.99 -33.33 17.34
N HIS A 294 7.76 -33.73 17.06
CA HIS A 294 6.63 -33.52 17.97
C HIS A 294 6.81 -34.26 19.27
N THR A 295 7.26 -35.51 19.21
CA THR A 295 7.58 -36.30 20.41
C THR A 295 8.59 -35.60 21.32
N ARG A 296 9.63 -34.99 20.71
CA ARG A 296 10.66 -34.26 21.48
C ARG A 296 10.20 -32.88 21.96
N LEU A 297 9.32 -32.22 21.21
CA LEU A 297 8.87 -30.84 21.43
C LEU A 297 7.35 -30.74 21.30
N PRO A 298 6.57 -31.38 22.19
CA PRO A 298 5.10 -31.49 22.04
C PRO A 298 4.39 -30.13 22.12
N ASN A 299 4.97 -29.17 22.83
CA ASN A 299 4.40 -27.83 22.96
C ASN A 299 4.80 -26.85 21.82
N SER A 300 5.42 -27.39 20.75
CA SER A 300 5.82 -26.58 19.59
C SER A 300 4.73 -26.60 18.52
N TYR A 301 4.21 -25.42 18.17
CA TYR A 301 3.25 -25.26 17.08
C TYR A 301 3.78 -25.67 15.70
N ILE A 302 5.10 -25.76 15.53
CA ILE A 302 5.76 -25.91 14.22
C ILE A 302 5.36 -27.24 13.59
N SER A 303 5.53 -28.37 14.32
CA SER A 303 5.21 -29.70 13.79
C SER A 303 3.72 -29.79 13.41
N ALA A 304 2.83 -29.31 14.28
CA ALA A 304 1.39 -29.34 14.03
C ALA A 304 1.01 -28.50 12.80
N ILE A 305 1.54 -27.27 12.65
CA ILE A 305 1.23 -26.43 11.48
C ILE A 305 1.73 -27.09 10.17
N VAL A 306 2.97 -27.58 10.15
CA VAL A 306 3.53 -28.18 8.92
C VAL A 306 2.82 -29.47 8.58
N MET A 307 2.48 -30.30 9.57
CA MET A 307 1.74 -31.54 9.36
C MET A 307 0.33 -31.26 8.81
N VAL A 308 -0.42 -30.34 9.43
CA VAL A 308 -1.74 -29.95 8.93
C VAL A 308 -1.63 -29.37 7.51
N ALA A 309 -0.53 -28.64 7.18
CA ALA A 309 -0.30 -28.16 5.82
C ALA A 309 -0.08 -29.30 4.82
N ALA A 310 0.72 -30.31 5.18
CA ALA A 310 0.98 -31.47 4.34
C ALA A 310 -0.29 -32.30 4.12
N LEU A 311 -1.10 -32.51 5.18
CA LEU A 311 -2.31 -33.34 5.15
C LEU A 311 -3.53 -32.63 4.49
N THR A 312 -3.55 -31.33 4.38
CA THR A 312 -4.71 -30.59 3.84
C THR A 312 -4.42 -29.82 2.55
N GLY A 313 -3.17 -29.59 2.22
CA GLY A 313 -2.79 -28.64 1.18
C GLY A 313 -3.27 -27.22 1.43
N SER A 314 -3.65 -26.86 2.65
CA SER A 314 -4.13 -25.53 3.00
C SER A 314 -2.99 -24.51 3.06
N ARG A 315 -3.33 -23.21 2.88
CA ARG A 315 -2.33 -22.13 3.03
C ARG A 315 -1.94 -22.01 4.49
N LEU A 316 -0.68 -21.69 4.76
CA LEU A 316 -0.18 -21.57 6.13
C LEU A 316 -1.01 -20.61 6.98
N ASN A 317 -1.45 -19.47 6.43
CA ASN A 317 -2.31 -18.52 7.14
C ASN A 317 -3.70 -19.11 7.48
N GLU A 318 -4.20 -20.02 6.64
CA GLU A 318 -5.46 -20.74 6.89
C GLU A 318 -5.30 -21.67 8.11
N ILE A 319 -4.18 -22.36 8.22
CA ILE A 319 -3.87 -23.29 9.31
C ILE A 319 -3.49 -22.54 10.59
N TRP A 320 -2.62 -21.55 10.50
CA TRP A 320 -2.24 -20.70 11.65
C TRP A 320 -3.45 -20.10 12.36
N GLY A 321 -4.48 -19.75 11.58
CA GLY A 321 -5.70 -19.14 12.04
C GLY A 321 -6.78 -20.13 12.54
N VAL A 322 -6.56 -21.43 12.55
CA VAL A 322 -7.55 -22.41 13.04
C VAL A 322 -7.83 -22.19 14.52
N MET A 323 -9.10 -22.17 14.89
CA MET A 323 -9.60 -22.06 16.25
C MET A 323 -10.45 -23.28 16.59
N ASP A 324 -10.74 -23.53 17.87
CA ASP A 324 -11.52 -24.68 18.32
C ASP A 324 -12.90 -24.75 17.65
N GLU A 325 -13.55 -23.59 17.51
CA GLU A 325 -14.83 -23.42 16.81
C GLU A 325 -14.82 -23.75 15.31
N ASP A 326 -13.63 -23.86 14.69
CA ASP A 326 -13.49 -24.25 13.29
C ASP A 326 -13.42 -25.77 13.12
N TYR A 327 -13.22 -26.52 14.19
CA TYR A 327 -13.09 -27.97 14.14
C TYR A 327 -14.27 -28.66 14.79
N VAL A 328 -15.12 -29.27 13.98
CA VAL A 328 -16.18 -30.17 14.42
C VAL A 328 -15.59 -31.59 14.52
N ARG A 329 -15.48 -32.08 15.74
CA ARG A 329 -14.95 -33.42 16.03
C ARG A 329 -15.89 -34.50 15.53
N PRO A 330 -15.38 -35.70 15.21
CA PRO A 330 -16.22 -36.84 14.87
C PRO A 330 -17.27 -37.12 15.96
N GLN A 331 -18.50 -37.41 15.55
CA GLN A 331 -19.54 -37.88 16.47
C GLN A 331 -19.31 -39.35 16.81
N GLU A 332 -19.92 -39.81 17.92
CA GLU A 332 -19.88 -41.20 18.32
C GLU A 332 -20.33 -42.12 17.20
N GLY A 333 -19.54 -43.13 16.89
CA GLY A 333 -19.80 -44.07 15.76
C GLY A 333 -19.34 -43.59 14.38
N THR A 334 -18.75 -42.36 14.27
CA THR A 334 -18.16 -41.87 13.03
C THR A 334 -16.67 -41.54 13.20
N ASN A 335 -15.88 -41.78 12.15
CA ASN A 335 -14.46 -41.45 12.12
C ASN A 335 -14.20 -40.16 11.25
N LEU A 336 -15.24 -39.37 10.98
CA LEU A 336 -15.17 -38.23 10.10
C LEU A 336 -15.57 -36.93 10.80
N GLY A 337 -14.61 -36.08 11.06
CA GLY A 337 -14.81 -34.71 11.50
C GLY A 337 -14.81 -33.71 10.34
N VAL A 338 -14.98 -32.43 10.67
CA VAL A 338 -14.97 -31.35 9.67
C VAL A 338 -14.14 -30.17 10.17
N LEU A 339 -13.18 -29.75 9.37
CA LEU A 339 -12.46 -28.48 9.58
C LEU A 339 -13.05 -27.40 8.67
N TYR A 340 -13.59 -26.34 9.24
CA TYR A 340 -14.08 -25.18 8.52
C TYR A 340 -12.98 -24.15 8.34
N ILE A 341 -12.54 -23.93 7.12
CA ILE A 341 -11.66 -22.83 6.78
C ILE A 341 -12.54 -21.61 6.48
N ARG A 342 -12.64 -20.69 7.43
CA ARG A 342 -13.51 -19.51 7.38
C ARG A 342 -12.87 -18.33 8.10
N LYS A 343 -13.45 -17.14 7.98
CA LYS A 343 -13.04 -15.98 8.80
C LYS A 343 -13.37 -16.24 10.26
N ASN A 344 -12.48 -15.88 11.16
CA ASN A 344 -12.63 -15.90 12.60
C ASN A 344 -11.82 -14.78 13.25
N THR A 345 -11.81 -14.66 14.55
CA THR A 345 -11.10 -13.58 15.30
C THR A 345 -9.59 -13.59 15.07
N ARG A 346 -8.98 -14.75 14.82
CA ARG A 346 -7.56 -14.90 14.53
C ARG A 346 -7.25 -14.75 13.05
N ARG A 347 -8.12 -15.23 12.18
CA ARG A 347 -8.03 -15.21 10.72
C ARG A 347 -9.08 -14.25 10.13
N VAL A 348 -8.83 -12.94 10.31
CA VAL A 348 -9.76 -11.88 9.88
C VAL A 348 -9.97 -11.89 8.37
N ASN A 349 -8.92 -12.17 7.58
CA ASN A 349 -8.96 -12.12 6.13
C ASN A 349 -8.54 -13.46 5.50
N LEU A 350 -9.30 -13.86 4.49
CA LEU A 350 -8.96 -14.94 3.55
C LEU A 350 -8.63 -14.33 2.18
N LYS A 351 -7.72 -14.98 1.46
CA LYS A 351 -7.21 -14.46 0.17
C LYS A 351 -8.30 -14.32 -0.89
N THR A 352 -9.25 -15.23 -0.91
CA THR A 352 -10.36 -15.27 -1.89
C THR A 352 -11.63 -15.78 -1.23
N LYS A 353 -12.80 -15.51 -1.82
CA LYS A 353 -14.09 -16.07 -1.36
C LYS A 353 -14.07 -17.61 -1.36
N ASN A 354 -13.43 -18.22 -2.35
CA ASN A 354 -13.33 -19.68 -2.48
C ASN A 354 -12.37 -20.33 -1.46
N SER A 355 -11.64 -19.52 -0.68
CA SER A 355 -10.88 -20.05 0.46
C SER A 355 -11.79 -20.55 1.59
N ILE A 356 -13.05 -20.09 1.65
CA ILE A 356 -14.05 -20.53 2.64
C ILE A 356 -14.57 -21.89 2.22
N ARG A 357 -14.22 -22.93 3.01
CA ARG A 357 -14.58 -24.31 2.69
C ARG A 357 -14.57 -25.21 3.91
N PRO A 358 -15.39 -26.27 3.95
CA PRO A 358 -15.19 -27.40 4.85
C PRO A 358 -14.16 -28.36 4.26
N PHE A 359 -13.37 -28.96 5.13
CA PHE A 359 -12.39 -29.99 4.79
C PHE A 359 -12.66 -31.25 5.64
N PRO A 360 -12.70 -32.47 5.07
CA PRO A 360 -12.90 -33.68 5.82
C PRO A 360 -11.72 -33.98 6.74
N VAL A 361 -12.00 -34.29 7.98
CA VAL A 361 -11.00 -34.61 9.00
C VAL A 361 -11.07 -36.07 9.33
N LEU A 362 -10.10 -36.85 8.87
CA LEU A 362 -9.85 -38.23 9.24
C LEU A 362 -9.01 -38.29 10.52
N PRO A 363 -8.91 -39.44 11.21
CA PRO A 363 -8.22 -39.55 12.49
C PRO A 363 -6.80 -39.01 12.49
N GLU A 364 -6.04 -39.21 11.41
CA GLU A 364 -4.66 -38.77 11.25
C GLU A 364 -4.57 -37.24 11.31
N LEU A 365 -5.45 -36.54 10.61
CA LEU A 365 -5.53 -35.09 10.66
C LEU A 365 -6.09 -34.59 12.00
N GLY A 366 -7.08 -35.32 12.56
CA GLY A 366 -7.70 -34.97 13.84
C GLY A 366 -6.68 -34.90 14.97
N HIS A 367 -5.76 -35.85 15.05
CA HIS A 367 -4.66 -35.87 16.01
C HIS A 367 -3.83 -34.54 15.95
N TRP A 368 -3.47 -34.12 14.75
CA TRP A 368 -2.65 -32.92 14.55
C TRP A 368 -3.42 -31.61 14.76
N LEU A 369 -4.72 -31.61 14.51
CA LEU A 369 -5.57 -30.46 14.85
C LEU A 369 -5.69 -30.29 16.37
N GLU A 370 -5.88 -31.41 17.12
CA GLU A 370 -5.87 -31.37 18.58
C GLU A 370 -4.52 -30.86 19.13
N ALA A 371 -3.41 -31.35 18.58
CA ALA A 371 -2.08 -30.85 18.93
C ALA A 371 -1.92 -29.34 18.64
N LEU A 372 -2.43 -28.87 17.46
CA LEU A 372 -2.38 -27.47 17.09
C LEU A 372 -3.20 -26.56 18.00
N LEU A 373 -4.37 -27.03 18.43
CA LEU A 373 -5.29 -26.25 19.27
C LEU A 373 -4.77 -26.09 20.68
N LYS A 374 -4.02 -27.08 21.21
CA LYS A 374 -3.43 -27.04 22.56
C LYS A 374 -2.20 -26.14 22.69
N VAL A 375 -1.52 -25.82 21.58
CA VAL A 375 -0.26 -25.07 21.63
C VAL A 375 -0.43 -23.57 21.40
N ARG A 376 0.42 -22.77 22.06
CA ARG A 376 0.47 -21.33 21.82
C ARG A 376 1.16 -21.03 20.48
N ARG A 377 0.46 -20.37 19.59
CA ARG A 377 0.95 -19.92 18.29
C ARG A 377 1.41 -18.47 18.32
N PRO A 378 2.35 -18.05 17.47
CA PRO A 378 2.77 -16.64 17.34
C PRO A 378 1.60 -15.69 17.07
N LYS A 379 1.75 -14.42 17.45
CA LYS A 379 0.70 -13.39 17.23
C LYS A 379 0.39 -13.17 15.75
N ASN A 380 1.37 -13.38 14.86
CA ASN A 380 1.17 -13.22 13.42
C ASN A 380 1.64 -14.45 12.62
N SER A 381 1.05 -14.64 11.45
CA SER A 381 1.34 -15.76 10.55
C SER A 381 2.74 -15.69 9.90
N ASN A 382 3.35 -14.51 9.80
CA ASN A 382 4.69 -14.38 9.23
C ASN A 382 5.75 -15.02 10.12
N THR A 383 5.66 -14.82 11.42
CA THR A 383 6.55 -15.49 12.40
C THR A 383 6.34 -17.00 12.36
N ALA A 384 5.09 -17.47 12.25
CA ALA A 384 4.81 -18.89 12.08
C ALA A 384 5.43 -19.43 10.77
N SER A 385 5.30 -18.68 9.68
CA SER A 385 5.88 -19.02 8.37
C SER A 385 7.40 -19.16 8.40
N SER A 386 8.08 -18.23 9.06
CA SER A 386 9.55 -18.29 9.20
C SER A 386 10.00 -19.49 10.04
N GLY A 387 9.30 -19.75 11.14
CA GLY A 387 9.59 -20.91 12.01
C GLY A 387 9.37 -22.26 11.33
N THR A 388 8.27 -22.39 10.59
CA THR A 388 7.95 -23.62 9.84
C THR A 388 8.90 -23.85 8.68
N LEU A 389 9.28 -22.78 7.93
CA LEU A 389 10.27 -22.87 6.87
C LEU A 389 11.64 -23.30 7.41
N ALA A 390 12.07 -22.75 8.55
CA ALA A 390 13.31 -23.15 9.20
C ALA A 390 13.30 -24.63 9.63
N ALA A 391 12.15 -25.17 10.04
CA ALA A 391 12.02 -26.57 10.39
C ALA A 391 12.10 -27.49 9.16
N ILE A 392 11.45 -27.13 8.06
CA ILE A 392 11.55 -27.85 6.77
C ILE A 392 13.00 -27.89 6.29
N LYS A 393 13.71 -26.77 6.36
CA LYS A 393 15.14 -26.71 5.99
C LYS A 393 16.03 -27.57 6.91
N ARG A 394 15.76 -27.61 8.22
CA ARG A 394 16.49 -28.49 9.15
C ARG A 394 16.24 -29.95 8.88
N ALA A 395 15.09 -30.31 8.31
CA ALA A 395 14.80 -31.65 7.84
C ALA A 395 15.55 -32.01 6.53
N GLY A 396 16.35 -31.09 5.97
CA GLY A 396 17.13 -31.32 4.76
C GLY A 396 16.43 -30.94 3.45
N PHE A 397 15.22 -30.34 3.52
CA PHE A 397 14.48 -29.99 2.32
C PHE A 397 14.66 -28.54 1.89
N THR A 398 14.67 -28.31 0.57
CA THR A 398 14.82 -26.99 -0.06
C THR A 398 13.49 -26.31 -0.33
N PHE A 399 12.40 -27.07 -0.39
CA PHE A 399 11.05 -26.52 -0.65
C PHE A 399 10.48 -25.75 0.54
N GLY A 400 9.50 -24.90 0.26
CA GLY A 400 8.85 -24.04 1.27
C GLY A 400 7.45 -24.51 1.67
N ASN A 401 6.85 -23.82 2.65
CA ASN A 401 5.49 -24.13 3.13
C ASN A 401 4.43 -24.21 2.01
N HIS A 402 4.57 -23.38 0.95
CA HIS A 402 3.59 -23.37 -0.14
C HIS A 402 3.74 -24.59 -1.07
N SER A 403 4.92 -25.18 -1.12
CA SER A 403 5.20 -26.38 -1.89
C SER A 403 4.41 -27.60 -1.38
N LEU A 404 4.14 -27.68 -0.07
CA LEU A 404 3.29 -28.73 0.51
C LEU A 404 1.89 -28.72 -0.13
N ARG A 405 1.35 -27.54 -0.37
CA ARG A 405 0.08 -27.40 -1.07
C ARG A 405 0.14 -27.86 -2.53
N HIS A 406 1.25 -27.59 -3.21
CA HIS A 406 1.47 -28.11 -4.56
C HIS A 406 1.61 -29.62 -4.56
N GLY A 407 2.36 -30.18 -3.59
CA GLY A 407 2.47 -31.64 -3.41
C GLY A 407 1.13 -32.32 -3.16
N PHE A 408 0.33 -31.79 -2.24
CA PHE A 408 -1.02 -32.30 -1.97
C PHE A 408 -1.91 -32.28 -3.23
N LYS A 409 -1.91 -31.17 -3.97
CA LYS A 409 -2.63 -31.10 -5.25
C LYS A 409 -2.13 -32.12 -6.26
N GLN A 410 -0.82 -32.24 -6.40
CA GLN A 410 -0.20 -33.17 -7.35
C GLN A 410 -0.63 -34.61 -7.07
N ARG A 411 -0.69 -35.00 -5.78
CA ARG A 411 -1.18 -36.36 -5.40
C ARG A 411 -2.64 -36.56 -5.80
N LEU A 412 -3.50 -35.53 -5.61
CA LEU A 412 -4.89 -35.62 -6.06
C LEU A 412 -5.01 -35.82 -7.58
N ILE A 413 -4.17 -35.14 -8.35
CA ILE A 413 -4.12 -35.29 -9.81
C ILE A 413 -3.65 -36.68 -10.21
N GLU A 414 -2.57 -37.18 -9.60
CA GLU A 414 -2.00 -38.49 -9.87
C GLU A 414 -2.96 -39.66 -9.54
N MET A 415 -3.95 -39.40 -8.68
CA MET A 415 -5.00 -40.31 -8.31
C MET A 415 -6.30 -40.11 -9.11
N ASP A 416 -6.23 -39.42 -10.24
CA ASP A 416 -7.38 -39.16 -11.11
C ASP A 416 -8.58 -38.52 -10.37
N THR A 417 -8.31 -37.75 -9.32
CA THR A 417 -9.37 -37.05 -8.58
C THR A 417 -10.01 -35.99 -9.49
N PRO A 418 -11.33 -35.93 -9.60
CA PRO A 418 -12.02 -34.95 -10.41
C PRO A 418 -11.62 -33.50 -10.06
N SER A 419 -11.46 -32.67 -11.08
CA SER A 419 -10.93 -31.29 -10.94
C SER A 419 -11.78 -30.40 -10.02
N ASP A 420 -13.10 -30.59 -10.00
CA ASP A 420 -14.02 -29.93 -9.07
C ASP A 420 -13.69 -30.30 -7.61
N THR A 421 -13.48 -31.58 -7.31
CA THR A 421 -13.09 -32.07 -5.98
C THR A 421 -11.73 -31.51 -5.55
N ILE A 422 -10.75 -31.45 -6.47
CA ILE A 422 -9.45 -30.85 -6.22
C ILE A 422 -9.61 -29.37 -5.87
N ASN A 423 -10.41 -28.64 -6.65
CA ASN A 423 -10.65 -27.21 -6.43
C ASN A 423 -11.35 -26.95 -5.09
N GLU A 424 -12.32 -27.77 -4.74
CA GLU A 424 -13.05 -27.69 -3.47
C GLU A 424 -12.14 -27.98 -2.26
N LEU A 425 -11.35 -29.04 -2.29
CA LEU A 425 -10.41 -29.40 -1.22
C LEU A 425 -9.32 -28.33 -1.08
N CYS A 426 -8.76 -27.88 -2.19
CA CYS A 426 -7.69 -26.90 -2.18
C CYS A 426 -8.18 -25.45 -2.03
N GLY A 427 -9.47 -25.13 -2.15
CA GLY A 427 -9.99 -23.76 -2.09
C GLY A 427 -9.48 -22.90 -3.23
N TRP A 428 -9.57 -23.42 -4.48
CA TRP A 428 -9.32 -22.69 -5.70
C TRP A 428 -10.63 -22.24 -6.34
N GLY A 429 -10.55 -21.23 -7.23
CA GLY A 429 -11.73 -20.78 -7.94
C GLY A 429 -12.32 -21.89 -8.78
N ALA A 430 -13.64 -22.02 -8.80
CA ALA A 430 -14.34 -22.84 -9.75
C ALA A 430 -14.00 -22.39 -11.17
N GLN A 431 -13.63 -23.32 -12.05
CA GLN A 431 -13.37 -22.99 -13.46
C GLN A 431 -14.67 -22.68 -14.20
N ARG A 432 -15.80 -23.17 -13.69
CA ARG A 432 -17.14 -22.97 -14.22
C ARG A 432 -18.11 -22.62 -13.09
N GLN A 433 -19.18 -21.89 -13.41
CA GLN A 433 -20.19 -21.49 -12.43
C GLN A 433 -20.89 -22.71 -11.78
N GLN A 434 -20.95 -23.83 -12.48
CA GLN A 434 -21.51 -25.11 -12.00
C GLN A 434 -20.68 -25.73 -10.89
N ASP A 435 -19.35 -25.50 -10.84
CA ASP A 435 -18.44 -26.05 -9.85
C ASP A 435 -18.57 -25.37 -8.46
N ALA A 436 -19.37 -24.31 -8.37
CA ALA A 436 -19.50 -23.52 -7.13
C ALA A 436 -20.40 -24.17 -6.06
N TYR A 437 -21.19 -25.16 -6.42
CA TYR A 437 -22.22 -25.74 -5.53
C TYR A 437 -21.66 -26.68 -4.45
N GLY A 438 -20.52 -27.32 -4.69
CA GLY A 438 -19.91 -28.29 -3.78
C GLY A 438 -19.09 -27.72 -2.61
N PHE A 439 -18.83 -26.40 -2.58
CA PHE A 439 -17.90 -25.80 -1.60
C PHE A 439 -18.42 -25.79 -0.16
N LYS A 440 -19.73 -25.98 0.06
CA LYS A 440 -20.34 -25.79 1.37
C LYS A 440 -20.44 -27.03 2.24
N THR A 441 -20.21 -28.24 1.67
CA THR A 441 -20.40 -29.51 2.36
C THR A 441 -19.21 -30.44 2.22
N VAL A 442 -19.01 -31.29 3.20
CA VAL A 442 -18.13 -32.45 3.07
C VAL A 442 -18.93 -33.58 2.41
N THR A 443 -18.50 -33.99 1.22
CA THR A 443 -19.11 -35.09 0.49
C THR A 443 -18.31 -36.36 0.71
N ALA A 444 -18.94 -37.55 0.54
CA ALA A 444 -18.24 -38.83 0.57
C ALA A 444 -17.06 -38.89 -0.40
N ARG A 445 -17.20 -38.27 -1.59
CA ARG A 445 -16.13 -38.13 -2.58
C ARG A 445 -14.92 -37.38 -2.07
N LYS A 446 -15.11 -36.27 -1.34
CA LYS A 446 -14.00 -35.49 -0.73
C LYS A 446 -13.30 -36.31 0.36
N ALA A 447 -14.06 -36.98 1.22
CA ALA A 447 -13.53 -37.82 2.28
C ALA A 447 -12.72 -38.97 1.70
N GLU A 448 -13.23 -39.62 0.64
CA GLU A 448 -12.55 -40.71 -0.04
C GLU A 448 -11.24 -40.28 -0.71
N ALA A 449 -11.24 -39.11 -1.39
CA ALA A 449 -10.03 -38.56 -1.98
C ALA A 449 -8.95 -38.29 -0.93
N VAL A 450 -9.33 -37.73 0.22
CA VAL A 450 -8.40 -37.49 1.34
C VAL A 450 -7.91 -38.81 1.96
N ARG A 451 -8.79 -39.84 2.12
CA ARG A 451 -8.41 -41.16 2.62
C ARG A 451 -7.33 -41.80 1.75
N LYS A 452 -7.51 -41.79 0.43
CA LYS A 452 -6.52 -42.31 -0.51
C LYS A 452 -5.16 -41.60 -0.39
N ILE A 453 -5.14 -40.28 -0.23
CA ILE A 453 -3.88 -39.54 -0.01
C ILE A 453 -3.22 -39.96 1.31
N TYR A 454 -3.98 -40.15 2.40
CA TYR A 454 -3.41 -40.55 3.68
C TYR A 454 -2.88 -41.98 3.65
N GLN A 455 -3.53 -42.88 2.91
CA GLN A 455 -2.96 -44.19 2.62
C GLN A 455 -1.59 -44.07 1.95
N LEU A 456 -1.44 -43.21 0.91
CA LEU A 456 -0.14 -42.97 0.30
C LEU A 456 0.90 -42.40 1.27
N PHE A 457 0.49 -41.57 2.24
CA PHE A 457 1.43 -40.95 3.15
C PHE A 457 1.88 -41.87 4.30
N PHE A 458 1.00 -42.73 4.79
CA PHE A 458 1.21 -43.52 6.01
C PHE A 458 1.43 -45.00 5.75
N ASP A 459 0.93 -45.55 4.62
CA ASP A 459 1.15 -46.97 4.28
C ASP A 459 2.53 -47.20 3.67
N ASN A 460 3.35 -47.96 4.35
CA ASN A 460 4.72 -48.29 3.91
C ASN A 460 4.77 -49.30 2.75
N ASP A 461 3.67 -50.02 2.44
CA ASP A 461 3.65 -51.16 1.51
C ASP A 461 3.02 -50.86 0.13
N SER A 462 2.67 -49.62 -0.17
CA SER A 462 2.14 -49.32 -1.50
C SER A 462 3.27 -49.33 -2.56
N ASN A 463 3.38 -50.45 -3.31
CA ASN A 463 4.13 -50.56 -4.55
C ASN A 463 3.54 -49.61 -5.60
N VAL A 464 3.88 -48.34 -5.52
CA VAL A 464 3.59 -47.36 -6.60
C VAL A 464 4.67 -47.55 -7.66
N ILE A 465 4.32 -48.17 -8.77
CA ILE A 465 5.18 -48.24 -9.96
C ILE A 465 5.35 -46.77 -10.47
N HIS A 466 6.53 -46.20 -10.24
CA HIS A 466 6.91 -44.95 -10.86
C HIS A 466 7.23 -45.20 -12.34
N VAL A 467 6.32 -44.88 -13.25
CA VAL A 467 6.64 -44.74 -14.66
C VAL A 467 7.29 -43.36 -14.84
N GLU A 468 8.61 -43.31 -14.95
CA GLU A 468 9.32 -42.11 -15.39
C GLU A 468 9.01 -41.91 -16.87
N PHE A 469 8.19 -40.95 -17.20
CA PHE A 469 8.07 -40.44 -18.55
C PHE A 469 9.32 -39.61 -18.83
N GLY A 470 10.22 -40.14 -19.67
CA GLY A 470 11.36 -39.40 -20.19
C GLY A 470 10.92 -38.06 -20.78
N THR A 471 11.59 -37.01 -20.42
CA THR A 471 11.43 -35.69 -21.05
C THR A 471 11.68 -35.87 -22.55
N PRO A 472 10.80 -35.42 -23.44
CA PRO A 472 11.14 -35.34 -24.86
C PRO A 472 12.25 -34.31 -25.04
N ASN A 473 13.30 -34.70 -25.75
CA ASN A 473 14.46 -33.89 -26.16
C ASN A 473 14.01 -32.62 -26.92
#